data_35a3b112e345920fa3add90af85e370f
#
_entry.id   35a3b112e345920fa3add90af85e370f
#
_cell.length_a   1.000
_cell.length_b   1.000
_cell.length_c   1.000
_cell.angle_alpha   90.00
_cell.angle_beta   90.00
_cell.angle_gamma   90.00
#
_symmetry.space_group_name_H-M   'P 1'
#
loop_
_entity.id
_entity.type
_entity.pdbx_description
1 polymer ?
#
loop_
_entity_poly.entity_id
_entity_poly.type
_entity_poly.pdbx_seq_one_letter_code
_entity_poly.pdbx_strand_id
1 'polypeptide(L)'
;PNEANIDYTQGSAGYNYSAWVDNAEVKTEKDDGNNKTILTWADGKKHYYPTGNWHKYAFYGYYPKQDAANIIYDKKSVSVMFEGLDGTTDIIYGKAEDLNTPYAYSAYYFRQEGNEDKVPTVAFAHKLMRLTFAIQPGGKNKEAAKTMGVTKVEVVKVPTKGTLVLADKDVPANAGSINFDWNNTADLAL
;
A
#
# COMPACT_ATOMS: atom_id res chain seq x y z
N PRO A 1 3.46 -0.71 24.06
CA PRO A 1 3.73 -2.13 24.09
C PRO A 1 5.07 -2.40 23.44
N ASN A 2 5.78 -3.37 23.97
CA ASN A 2 6.96 -3.90 23.31
C ASN A 2 6.50 -4.46 21.95
N GLU A 3 7.21 -4.25 20.85
CA GLU A 3 6.85 -4.76 19.51
C GLU A 3 6.55 -6.28 19.55
N ALA A 4 7.17 -7.01 20.48
CA ALA A 4 6.90 -8.43 20.74
C ALA A 4 5.43 -8.74 21.13
N ASN A 5 4.69 -7.76 21.65
CA ASN A 5 3.32 -7.95 22.16
C ASN A 5 2.24 -7.47 21.18
N ILE A 6 2.63 -7.02 19.97
CA ILE A 6 1.66 -6.64 18.95
C ILE A 6 0.91 -7.90 18.47
N ASP A 7 -0.41 -7.83 18.53
CA ASP A 7 -1.33 -8.82 17.99
C ASP A 7 -2.37 -8.09 17.15
N TYR A 8 -2.23 -8.15 15.83
CA TYR A 8 -3.09 -7.41 14.92
C TYR A 8 -4.54 -7.91 14.92
N THR A 9 -4.81 -9.12 15.43
CA THR A 9 -6.18 -9.63 15.56
C THR A 9 -6.98 -8.90 16.64
N GLN A 10 -6.30 -8.17 17.55
CA GLN A 10 -6.95 -7.44 18.63
C GLN A 10 -7.53 -6.08 18.18
N GLY A 11 -7.17 -5.62 16.98
CA GLY A 11 -7.62 -4.34 16.43
C GLY A 11 -7.26 -3.16 17.35
N SER A 12 -8.18 -2.20 17.44
CA SER A 12 -8.05 -1.02 18.31
C SER A 12 -8.66 -1.22 19.71
N ALA A 13 -9.21 -2.39 20.01
CA ALA A 13 -9.84 -2.70 21.29
C ALA A 13 -8.82 -3.20 22.32
N GLY A 14 -8.79 -2.60 23.49
CA GLY A 14 -7.99 -3.03 24.63
C GLY A 14 -6.64 -2.31 24.81
N TYR A 15 -5.84 -2.79 25.75
CA TYR A 15 -4.55 -2.20 26.12
C TYR A 15 -3.42 -2.49 25.14
N ASN A 16 -3.62 -3.42 24.21
CA ASN A 16 -2.67 -3.75 23.15
C ASN A 16 -3.15 -3.10 21.84
N TYR A 17 -2.92 -1.79 21.70
CA TYR A 17 -3.25 -1.03 20.51
C TYR A 17 -2.41 -1.52 19.32
N SER A 18 -2.90 -2.54 18.64
CA SER A 18 -2.28 -3.02 17.40
C SER A 18 -2.55 -2.07 16.23
N ALA A 19 -3.72 -1.42 16.25
CA ALA A 19 -4.05 -0.36 15.31
C ALA A 19 -4.71 0.81 16.05
N TRP A 20 -4.15 2.02 15.88
CA TRP A 20 -4.76 3.26 16.36
C TRP A 20 -5.84 3.74 15.39
N VAL A 21 -5.52 3.72 14.09
CA VAL A 21 -6.45 3.98 12.99
C VAL A 21 -6.31 2.82 12.01
N ASP A 22 -7.43 2.23 11.63
CA ASP A 22 -7.45 1.02 10.84
C ASP A 22 -8.28 1.22 9.58
N ASN A 23 -7.69 0.91 8.42
CA ASN A 23 -8.29 1.01 7.10
C ASN A 23 -9.03 2.32 6.82
N ALA A 24 -8.55 3.41 7.39
CA ALA A 24 -9.16 4.71 7.21
C ALA A 24 -8.87 5.27 5.81
N GLU A 25 -9.88 5.89 5.23
CA GLU A 25 -9.72 6.59 3.96
C GLU A 25 -9.08 7.96 4.16
N VAL A 26 -8.17 8.33 3.27
CA VAL A 26 -7.57 9.65 3.23
C VAL A 26 -7.87 10.34 1.89
N LYS A 27 -7.97 11.66 1.93
CA LYS A 27 -8.03 12.52 0.75
C LYS A 27 -6.66 13.12 0.50
N THR A 28 -6.35 13.34 -0.74
CA THR A 28 -5.13 14.02 -1.16
C THR A 28 -5.40 15.48 -1.43
N GLU A 29 -4.61 16.36 -0.85
CA GLU A 29 -4.60 17.79 -1.14
C GLU A 29 -3.21 18.16 -1.65
N LYS A 30 -3.15 18.87 -2.77
CA LYS A 30 -1.87 19.30 -3.34
C LYS A 30 -1.26 20.40 -2.47
N ASP A 31 0.00 20.20 -2.09
CA ASP A 31 0.80 21.27 -1.50
C ASP A 31 1.58 21.99 -2.61
N ASP A 32 1.08 23.16 -3.02
CA ASP A 32 1.65 23.93 -4.12
C ASP A 32 3.06 24.49 -3.83
N GLY A 33 3.50 24.48 -2.55
CA GLY A 33 4.80 25.01 -2.13
C GLY A 33 5.94 24.01 -2.13
N ASN A 34 5.70 22.72 -1.97
CA ASN A 34 6.73 21.72 -1.62
C ASN A 34 6.79 20.48 -2.51
N ASN A 35 6.06 20.41 -3.60
CA ASN A 35 5.95 19.20 -4.44
C ASN A 35 5.51 17.94 -3.65
N LYS A 36 4.81 18.14 -2.54
CA LYS A 36 4.27 17.08 -1.70
C LYS A 36 2.76 17.06 -1.80
N THR A 37 2.18 15.94 -1.42
CA THR A 37 0.74 15.77 -1.29
C THR A 37 0.42 15.65 0.18
N ILE A 38 -0.48 16.51 0.67
CA ILE A 38 -0.99 16.40 2.04
C ILE A 38 -2.07 15.34 2.06
N LEU A 39 -2.02 14.45 3.04
CA LEU A 39 -3.06 13.46 3.30
C LEU A 39 -3.91 13.93 4.47
N THR A 40 -5.21 14.07 4.22
CA THR A 40 -6.20 14.41 5.24
C THR A 40 -7.20 13.28 5.41
N TRP A 41 -7.76 13.14 6.61
CA TRP A 41 -8.78 12.11 6.87
C TRP A 41 -10.04 12.39 6.08
N ALA A 42 -10.53 11.40 5.33
CA ALA A 42 -11.71 11.57 4.47
C ALA A 42 -13.00 11.85 5.27
N ASP A 43 -13.06 11.39 6.51
CA ASP A 43 -14.18 11.63 7.44
C ASP A 43 -14.21 13.06 8.00
N GLY A 44 -13.17 13.86 7.74
CA GLY A 44 -13.03 15.23 8.22
C GLY A 44 -12.82 15.35 9.73
N LYS A 45 -12.62 14.25 10.44
CA LYS A 45 -12.45 14.24 11.90
C LYS A 45 -10.99 14.36 12.29
N LYS A 46 -10.77 14.85 13.51
CA LYS A 46 -9.45 14.81 14.15
C LYS A 46 -9.29 13.48 14.86
N HIS A 47 -8.20 12.77 14.56
CA HIS A 47 -7.83 11.56 15.25
C HIS A 47 -6.74 11.88 16.28
N TYR A 48 -7.06 11.72 17.55
CA TYR A 48 -6.16 12.02 18.65
C TYR A 48 -5.40 10.77 19.08
N TYR A 49 -4.12 10.95 19.39
CA TYR A 49 -3.32 9.86 19.96
C TYR A 49 -3.91 9.41 21.30
N PRO A 50 -3.88 8.12 21.60
CA PRO A 50 -4.26 7.61 22.91
C PRO A 50 -3.42 8.25 24.01
N THR A 51 -4.03 8.52 25.17
CA THR A 51 -3.35 9.12 26.31
C THR A 51 -2.30 8.18 26.92
N GLY A 52 -1.26 8.74 27.53
CA GLY A 52 -0.18 7.97 28.16
C GLY A 52 0.77 7.28 27.20
N ASN A 53 0.90 7.80 26.01
CA ASN A 53 1.47 7.08 24.89
C ASN A 53 2.96 7.34 24.68
N TRP A 54 3.76 6.32 24.95
CA TRP A 54 5.21 6.25 24.73
C TRP A 54 5.58 5.25 23.64
N HIS A 55 4.57 4.75 22.90
CA HIS A 55 4.75 3.66 21.96
C HIS A 55 5.11 4.20 20.58
N LYS A 56 5.96 3.46 19.88
CA LYS A 56 6.25 3.68 18.48
C LYS A 56 4.99 3.44 17.65
N TYR A 57 4.72 4.35 16.70
CA TYR A 57 3.73 4.17 15.63
C TYR A 57 4.42 3.97 14.31
N ALA A 58 3.79 3.19 13.44
CA ALA A 58 4.12 3.07 12.05
C ALA A 58 2.89 3.43 11.21
N PHE A 59 3.10 4.10 10.10
CA PHE A 59 2.03 4.48 9.18
C PHE A 59 2.25 3.76 7.86
N TYR A 60 1.21 3.08 7.42
CA TYR A 60 1.16 2.36 6.16
C TYR A 60 0.02 2.90 5.33
N GLY A 61 0.22 2.98 4.02
CA GLY A 61 -0.83 3.39 3.09
C GLY A 61 -0.85 2.45 1.88
N TYR A 62 -2.03 2.27 1.30
CA TYR A 62 -2.21 1.52 0.08
C TYR A 62 -3.36 2.08 -0.75
N TYR A 63 -3.34 1.77 -2.04
CA TYR A 63 -4.40 2.09 -2.99
C TYR A 63 -4.50 0.96 -4.03
N PRO A 64 -5.69 0.69 -4.56
CA PRO A 64 -6.99 1.24 -4.19
C PRO A 64 -7.51 0.69 -2.86
N LYS A 65 -8.31 1.50 -2.15
CA LYS A 65 -8.94 1.10 -0.89
C LYS A 65 -9.79 -0.15 -1.11
N GLN A 66 -9.66 -1.10 -0.20
CA GLN A 66 -10.45 -2.32 -0.17
C GLN A 66 -11.47 -2.29 0.97
N ASP A 67 -12.53 -3.06 0.80
CA ASP A 67 -13.51 -3.28 1.85
C ASP A 67 -12.91 -4.02 3.05
N ALA A 68 -13.51 -3.84 4.22
CA ALA A 68 -13.03 -4.46 5.46
C ALA A 68 -12.95 -6.00 5.38
N ALA A 69 -13.81 -6.64 4.58
CA ALA A 69 -13.78 -8.08 4.36
C ALA A 69 -12.51 -8.58 3.65
N ASN A 70 -11.83 -7.70 2.93
CA ASN A 70 -10.59 -7.99 2.21
C ASN A 70 -9.34 -7.68 3.04
N ILE A 71 -9.49 -7.18 4.28
CA ILE A 71 -8.39 -6.95 5.19
C ILE A 71 -8.21 -8.20 6.05
N ILE A 72 -7.03 -8.78 5.99
CA ILE A 72 -6.69 -10.02 6.70
C ILE A 72 -5.79 -9.65 7.87
N TYR A 73 -6.27 -9.93 9.07
CA TYR A 73 -5.54 -9.74 10.30
C TYR A 73 -5.03 -11.08 10.82
N ASP A 74 -3.74 -11.18 10.98
CA ASP A 74 -3.05 -12.27 11.68
C ASP A 74 -2.39 -11.70 12.94
N LYS A 75 -1.96 -12.56 13.87
CA LYS A 75 -1.23 -12.12 15.07
C LYS A 75 0.03 -11.32 14.75
N LYS A 76 0.62 -11.57 13.61
CA LYS A 76 1.94 -11.05 13.20
C LYS A 76 1.89 -10.08 12.04
N SER A 77 0.83 -10.12 11.23
CA SER A 77 0.74 -9.35 9.99
C SER A 77 -0.64 -8.80 9.73
N VAL A 78 -0.67 -7.76 8.91
CA VAL A 78 -1.88 -7.24 8.28
C VAL A 78 -1.66 -7.29 6.79
N SER A 79 -2.64 -7.83 6.06
CA SER A 79 -2.59 -7.94 4.61
C SER A 79 -3.90 -7.50 3.97
N VAL A 80 -3.82 -7.11 2.71
CA VAL A 80 -4.98 -6.68 1.92
C VAL A 80 -5.09 -7.55 0.69
N MET A 81 -6.26 -8.14 0.51
CA MET A 81 -6.57 -8.97 -0.65
C MET A 81 -7.16 -8.12 -1.77
N PHE A 82 -6.64 -8.30 -2.97
CA PHE A 82 -7.13 -7.72 -4.22
C PHE A 82 -7.64 -8.85 -5.10
N GLU A 83 -8.84 -8.68 -5.62
CA GLU A 83 -9.48 -9.61 -6.55
C GLU A 83 -9.89 -8.88 -7.83
N GLY A 84 -10.06 -9.64 -8.91
CA GLY A 84 -10.48 -9.08 -10.19
C GLY A 84 -9.42 -8.18 -10.84
N LEU A 85 -8.13 -8.47 -10.62
CA LEU A 85 -7.06 -7.75 -11.30
C LEU A 85 -7.12 -8.03 -12.79
N ASP A 86 -7.43 -7.03 -13.58
CA ASP A 86 -7.70 -7.10 -15.02
C ASP A 86 -6.67 -6.32 -15.87
N GLY A 87 -5.60 -5.85 -15.23
CA GLY A 87 -4.56 -5.04 -15.86
C GLY A 87 -4.86 -3.55 -15.92
N THR A 88 -6.06 -3.10 -15.52
CA THR A 88 -6.41 -1.67 -15.46
C THR A 88 -6.17 -1.06 -14.08
N THR A 89 -6.15 -1.89 -13.06
CA THR A 89 -5.93 -1.45 -11.67
C THR A 89 -4.45 -1.43 -11.34
N ASP A 90 -3.98 -0.33 -10.79
CA ASP A 90 -2.65 -0.21 -10.22
C ASP A 90 -2.72 -0.33 -8.69
N ILE A 91 -1.77 -1.02 -8.10
CA ILE A 91 -1.64 -1.15 -6.66
C ILE A 91 -0.41 -0.35 -6.22
N ILE A 92 -0.62 0.61 -5.33
CA ILE A 92 0.47 1.34 -4.69
C ILE A 92 0.51 1.04 -3.20
N TYR A 93 1.69 1.11 -2.65
CA TYR A 93 1.95 0.92 -1.23
C TYR A 93 3.02 1.89 -0.76
N GLY A 94 2.86 2.37 0.45
CA GLY A 94 3.86 3.19 1.11
C GLY A 94 3.89 2.93 2.62
N LYS A 95 5.04 3.20 3.20
CA LYS A 95 5.29 3.17 4.64
C LYS A 95 6.01 4.45 5.03
N ALA A 96 5.65 5.04 6.17
CA ALA A 96 6.43 6.14 6.72
C ALA A 96 7.84 5.67 7.12
N GLU A 97 8.81 6.58 7.07
CA GLU A 97 10.19 6.31 7.44
C GLU A 97 10.27 5.70 8.85
N ASP A 98 11.11 4.68 9.01
CA ASP A 98 11.38 4.07 10.31
C ASP A 98 12.38 4.95 11.09
N LEU A 99 11.86 5.70 12.04
CA LEU A 99 12.70 6.51 12.91
C LEU A 99 13.37 5.63 13.97
N ASN A 100 14.68 5.80 14.14
CA ASN A 100 15.46 5.06 15.13
C ASN A 100 15.22 5.59 16.56
N THR A 101 13.96 5.46 17.03
CA THR A 101 13.56 5.82 18.40
C THR A 101 12.42 4.94 18.86
N PRO A 102 12.39 4.51 20.15
CA PRO A 102 11.36 3.64 20.68
C PRO A 102 9.97 4.29 20.79
N TYR A 103 9.86 5.60 20.56
CA TYR A 103 8.62 6.37 20.62
C TYR A 103 8.33 7.12 19.31
N ALA A 104 8.89 6.65 18.18
CA ALA A 104 8.69 7.25 16.87
C ALA A 104 7.21 7.55 16.58
N TYR A 105 6.94 8.75 16.09
CA TYR A 105 5.60 9.24 15.75
C TYR A 105 4.55 9.18 16.87
N SER A 106 4.97 9.07 18.13
CA SER A 106 4.04 9.15 19.26
C SER A 106 3.74 10.61 19.64
N ALA A 107 2.71 10.83 20.47
CA ALA A 107 2.47 12.14 21.06
C ALA A 107 3.66 12.65 21.89
N TYR A 108 4.44 11.75 22.49
CA TYR A 108 5.67 12.11 23.16
C TYR A 108 6.75 12.59 22.19
N TYR A 109 6.91 11.89 21.05
CA TYR A 109 7.87 12.27 20.01
C TYR A 109 7.64 13.70 19.50
N PHE A 110 6.40 14.05 19.18
CA PHE A 110 6.05 15.36 18.64
C PHE A 110 6.15 16.50 19.66
N ARG A 111 6.21 16.20 20.96
CA ARG A 111 6.43 17.20 22.01
C ARG A 111 7.88 17.42 22.34
N GLN A 112 8.82 16.69 21.73
CA GLN A 112 10.24 16.94 21.89
C GLN A 112 10.67 18.11 21.04
N GLU A 113 11.56 18.93 21.58
CA GLU A 113 12.12 20.08 20.88
C GLU A 113 12.68 19.68 19.49
N GLY A 114 12.28 20.41 18.46
CA GLY A 114 12.67 20.16 17.07
C GLY A 114 11.90 19.05 16.36
N ASN A 115 10.84 18.50 16.97
CA ASN A 115 9.96 17.52 16.35
C ASN A 115 8.53 18.02 16.16
N GLU A 116 8.20 19.21 16.59
CA GLU A 116 6.84 19.77 16.64
C GLU A 116 6.18 19.83 15.27
N ASP A 117 6.97 20.16 14.24
CA ASP A 117 6.50 20.30 12.85
C ASP A 117 6.77 19.04 12.00
N LYS A 118 7.31 17.98 12.60
CA LYS A 118 7.56 16.75 11.86
C LYS A 118 6.28 15.97 11.68
N VAL A 119 5.98 15.59 10.44
CA VAL A 119 4.84 14.75 10.09
C VAL A 119 5.29 13.44 9.50
N PRO A 120 4.56 12.32 9.72
CA PRO A 120 4.84 11.08 9.03
C PRO A 120 4.74 11.28 7.51
N THR A 121 5.84 11.07 6.80
CA THR A 121 5.86 11.17 5.33
C THR A 121 5.89 9.76 4.75
N VAL A 122 4.89 9.44 3.94
CA VAL A 122 4.74 8.15 3.29
C VAL A 122 5.18 8.25 1.84
N ALA A 123 6.22 7.52 1.47
CA ALA A 123 6.65 7.40 0.09
C ALA A 123 5.90 6.22 -0.57
N PHE A 124 5.03 6.53 -1.53
CA PHE A 124 4.28 5.50 -2.27
C PHE A 124 5.06 4.99 -3.47
N ALA A 125 5.00 3.69 -3.69
CA ALA A 125 5.57 3.02 -4.86
C ALA A 125 4.54 2.11 -5.51
N HIS A 126 4.59 2.04 -6.85
CA HIS A 126 3.81 1.09 -7.63
C HIS A 126 4.25 -0.35 -7.31
N LYS A 127 3.29 -1.24 -7.17
CA LYS A 127 3.53 -2.65 -6.87
C LYS A 127 3.27 -3.56 -8.06
N LEU A 128 2.63 -3.03 -9.09
CA LEU A 128 2.42 -3.71 -10.36
C LEU A 128 3.32 -3.11 -11.44
N MET A 129 3.57 -3.91 -12.47
CA MET A 129 4.37 -3.51 -13.63
C MET A 129 3.44 -3.00 -14.73
N ARG A 130 3.73 -1.82 -15.26
CA ARG A 130 3.10 -1.35 -16.50
C ARG A 130 3.86 -1.91 -17.69
N LEU A 131 3.15 -2.62 -18.58
CA LEU A 131 3.67 -3.11 -19.83
C LEU A 131 3.23 -2.20 -20.98
N THR A 132 4.15 -1.91 -21.88
CA THR A 132 3.86 -1.26 -23.16
C THR A 132 4.42 -2.12 -24.28
N PHE A 133 3.66 -2.24 -25.37
CA PHE A 133 4.02 -3.07 -26.50
C PHE A 133 4.23 -2.20 -27.74
N ALA A 134 5.32 -2.43 -28.46
CA ALA A 134 5.55 -1.87 -29.77
C ALA A 134 5.62 -3.03 -30.77
N ILE A 135 4.70 -3.02 -31.73
CA ILE A 135 4.64 -4.03 -32.78
C ILE A 135 5.33 -3.47 -33.99
N GLN A 136 6.35 -4.17 -34.49
CA GLN A 136 7.10 -3.78 -35.65
C GLN A 136 7.11 -4.90 -36.70
N PRO A 137 7.00 -4.58 -37.99
CA PRO A 137 7.13 -5.58 -39.05
C PRO A 137 8.55 -6.15 -39.07
N GLY A 138 8.65 -7.46 -39.07
CA GLY A 138 9.93 -8.16 -39.11
C GLY A 138 10.56 -8.21 -40.50
N GLY A 139 11.87 -7.99 -40.57
CA GLY A 139 12.75 -8.36 -41.65
C GLY A 139 12.37 -7.88 -43.05
N LYS A 140 12.32 -8.84 -43.99
CA LYS A 140 12.13 -8.60 -45.44
C LYS A 140 10.69 -8.24 -45.86
N ASN A 141 9.72 -8.35 -44.95
CA ASN A 141 8.29 -8.21 -45.26
C ASN A 141 7.70 -6.85 -44.85
N LYS A 142 8.50 -5.78 -44.78
CA LYS A 142 8.04 -4.44 -44.39
C LYS A 142 6.90 -3.91 -45.24
N GLU A 143 6.89 -4.22 -46.54
CA GLU A 143 5.83 -3.76 -47.45
C GLU A 143 4.53 -4.53 -47.23
N ALA A 144 4.59 -5.84 -47.03
CA ALA A 144 3.41 -6.65 -46.69
C ALA A 144 2.79 -6.23 -45.35
N ALA A 145 3.60 -5.82 -44.38
CA ALA A 145 3.14 -5.36 -43.07
C ALA A 145 2.34 -4.03 -43.14
N LYS A 146 2.49 -3.23 -44.18
CA LYS A 146 1.67 -2.02 -44.38
C LYS A 146 0.18 -2.33 -44.63
N THR A 147 -0.13 -3.53 -45.07
CA THR A 147 -1.48 -3.99 -45.37
C THR A 147 -2.04 -4.95 -44.31
N MET A 148 -1.23 -5.33 -43.33
CA MET A 148 -1.60 -6.22 -42.24
C MET A 148 -1.97 -5.42 -40.98
N GLY A 149 -3.12 -5.74 -40.39
CA GLY A 149 -3.50 -5.24 -39.05
C GLY A 149 -3.25 -6.29 -38.01
N VAL A 150 -2.77 -5.88 -36.84
CA VAL A 150 -2.77 -6.73 -35.66
C VAL A 150 -4.16 -6.73 -35.08
N THR A 151 -4.79 -7.89 -35.03
CA THR A 151 -6.17 -8.01 -34.53
C THR A 151 -6.30 -8.25 -33.06
N LYS A 152 -5.23 -8.74 -32.42
CA LYS A 152 -5.24 -9.06 -30.99
C LYS A 152 -3.83 -9.13 -30.44
N VAL A 153 -3.64 -8.58 -29.25
CA VAL A 153 -2.45 -8.78 -28.40
C VAL A 153 -2.97 -9.21 -27.03
N GLU A 154 -2.41 -10.26 -26.47
CA GLU A 154 -2.79 -10.76 -25.15
C GLU A 154 -1.56 -11.03 -24.28
N VAL A 155 -1.72 -10.78 -22.99
CA VAL A 155 -0.82 -11.29 -21.95
C VAL A 155 -1.53 -12.46 -21.28
N VAL A 156 -0.99 -13.65 -21.46
CA VAL A 156 -1.65 -14.88 -21.00
C VAL A 156 -1.28 -15.24 -19.57
N LYS A 157 -2.21 -15.89 -18.86
CA LYS A 157 -2.01 -16.43 -17.50
C LYS A 157 -1.56 -15.38 -16.48
N VAL A 158 -2.16 -14.19 -16.53
CA VAL A 158 -1.92 -13.16 -15.55
C VAL A 158 -2.73 -13.44 -14.28
N PRO A 159 -2.14 -13.40 -13.09
CA PRO A 159 -2.89 -13.58 -11.85
C PRO A 159 -3.96 -12.49 -11.70
N THR A 160 -5.18 -12.90 -11.41
CA THR A 160 -6.32 -11.99 -11.17
C THR A 160 -6.56 -11.71 -9.70
N LYS A 161 -5.75 -12.32 -8.83
CA LYS A 161 -5.84 -12.19 -7.38
C LYS A 161 -4.46 -12.07 -6.76
N GLY A 162 -4.34 -11.20 -5.76
CA GLY A 162 -3.08 -11.01 -5.02
C GLY A 162 -3.34 -10.50 -3.62
N THR A 163 -2.39 -10.74 -2.71
CA THR A 163 -2.43 -10.27 -1.33
C THR A 163 -1.22 -9.42 -1.04
N LEU A 164 -1.46 -8.15 -0.74
CA LEU A 164 -0.44 -7.17 -0.34
C LEU A 164 -0.24 -7.26 1.17
N VAL A 165 0.99 -7.47 1.61
CA VAL A 165 1.37 -7.39 3.04
C VAL A 165 1.54 -5.91 3.42
N LEU A 166 0.69 -5.39 4.31
CA LEU A 166 0.81 -4.01 4.80
C LEU A 166 1.86 -3.90 5.90
N ALA A 167 1.81 -4.81 6.86
CA ALA A 167 2.71 -4.86 7.98
C ALA A 167 3.02 -6.30 8.37
N ASP A 168 4.26 -6.56 8.78
CA ASP A 168 4.70 -7.83 9.33
C ASP A 168 5.70 -7.51 10.45
N LYS A 169 5.34 -7.87 11.71
CA LYS A 169 6.17 -7.54 12.86
C LYS A 169 7.41 -8.43 12.99
N ASP A 170 7.32 -9.67 12.51
CA ASP A 170 8.42 -10.64 12.61
C ASP A 170 9.40 -10.48 11.45
N VAL A 171 8.88 -10.11 10.28
CA VAL A 171 9.69 -9.91 9.07
C VAL A 171 9.30 -8.57 8.41
N PRO A 172 9.75 -7.42 8.95
CA PRO A 172 9.39 -6.09 8.44
C PRO A 172 9.69 -5.89 6.95
N ALA A 173 10.63 -6.64 6.39
CA ALA A 173 10.96 -6.62 4.96
C ALA A 173 9.83 -7.17 4.06
N ASN A 174 8.89 -7.96 4.61
CA ASN A 174 7.73 -8.44 3.86
C ASN A 174 6.72 -7.32 3.57
N ALA A 175 6.72 -6.25 4.35
CA ALA A 175 5.80 -5.14 4.18
C ALA A 175 5.98 -4.50 2.79
N GLY A 176 4.87 -4.42 2.05
CA GLY A 176 4.83 -3.96 0.67
C GLY A 176 5.11 -5.03 -0.39
N SER A 177 5.27 -6.30 -0.02
CA SER A 177 5.28 -7.41 -0.98
C SER A 177 3.86 -7.81 -1.38
N ILE A 178 3.69 -8.29 -2.62
CA ILE A 178 2.44 -8.89 -3.10
C ILE A 178 2.68 -10.36 -3.38
N ASN A 179 1.83 -11.20 -2.80
CA ASN A 179 1.76 -12.63 -3.08
C ASN A 179 0.61 -12.89 -4.07
N PHE A 180 0.94 -13.25 -5.31
CA PHE A 180 -0.05 -13.53 -6.34
C PHE A 180 -0.55 -14.97 -6.25
N ASP A 181 -1.84 -15.15 -6.46
CA ASP A 181 -2.46 -16.49 -6.57
C ASP A 181 -2.43 -16.96 -8.04
N TRP A 182 -1.42 -17.76 -8.36
CA TRP A 182 -1.22 -18.32 -9.70
C TRP A 182 -2.23 -19.41 -10.08
N ASN A 183 -3.11 -19.83 -9.16
CA ASN A 183 -4.21 -20.73 -9.49
C ASN A 183 -5.43 -19.97 -10.06
N ASN A 184 -5.48 -18.65 -9.86
CA ASN A 184 -6.51 -17.75 -10.37
C ASN A 184 -5.89 -16.81 -11.41
N THR A 185 -5.91 -17.20 -12.67
CA THR A 185 -5.33 -16.45 -13.79
C THR A 185 -6.34 -16.19 -14.89
N ALA A 186 -6.13 -15.11 -15.64
CA ALA A 186 -6.84 -14.81 -16.88
C ALA A 186 -5.89 -14.36 -17.97
N ASP A 187 -6.35 -14.43 -19.22
CA ASP A 187 -5.67 -13.80 -20.35
C ASP A 187 -6.18 -12.38 -20.51
N LEU A 188 -5.27 -11.41 -20.50
CA LEU A 188 -5.60 -10.00 -20.62
C LEU A 188 -5.41 -9.53 -22.05
N ALA A 189 -6.50 -9.12 -22.71
CA ALA A 189 -6.45 -8.47 -24.01
C ALA A 189 -6.02 -7.00 -23.86
N LEU A 190 -5.18 -6.52 -24.78
CA LEU A 190 -4.68 -5.15 -24.85
C LEU A 190 -5.36 -4.39 -25.97
#